data_ff5912aa5437f4b768506519ac4129b3
#
_entry.id   ff5912aa5437f4b768506519ac4129b3
#
_cell.length_a   1.000
_cell.length_b   1.000
_cell.length_c   1.000
_cell.angle_alpha   90.00
_cell.angle_beta   90.00
_cell.angle_gamma   90.00
#
_symmetry.space_group_name_H-M   'P 1'
#
loop_
_entity.id
_entity.type
_entity.pdbx_description
1 polymer ?
#
loop_
_entity_poly.entity_id
_entity_poly.type
_entity_poly.pdbx_seq_one_letter_code
_entity_poly.pdbx_strand_id
1 'polypeptide(L)' 'MSSIGFAPRATSELEQLRAAYRSLNDVIRNLTSAAKCIKSQDLRLAEHHLRAAEWHASQARQAIALVGQAQRQNEKK' A
#
# COMPACT_ATOMS: atom_id res chain seq x y z
N MET A 1 12.20 7.83 -29.95
CA MET A 1 11.36 8.71 -29.17
C MET A 1 10.15 8.02 -28.59
N SER A 2 9.47 7.29 -29.43
CA SER A 2 8.28 6.61 -28.96
C SER A 2 8.56 5.56 -27.90
N SER A 3 9.77 5.03 -27.88
CA SER A 3 10.13 4.03 -26.90
C SER A 3 10.04 4.58 -25.48
N ILE A 4 10.14 5.87 -25.33
CA ILE A 4 10.05 6.49 -24.02
C ILE A 4 8.69 6.26 -23.39
N GLY A 5 7.65 6.17 -24.20
CA GLY A 5 6.31 6.00 -23.69
C GLY A 5 6.04 4.64 -23.08
N PHE A 6 6.81 3.62 -23.45
CA PHE A 6 6.57 2.27 -22.94
C PHE A 6 7.28 2.02 -21.62
N ALA A 7 8.55 2.34 -21.55
CA ALA A 7 9.33 2.07 -20.38
C ALA A 7 8.79 2.77 -19.14
N PRO A 8 8.43 4.07 -19.23
CA PRO A 8 7.87 4.75 -18.06
C PRO A 8 6.57 4.12 -17.57
N ARG A 9 5.76 3.59 -18.50
CA ARG A 9 4.49 3.00 -18.09
C ARG A 9 4.69 1.74 -17.27
N ALA A 10 5.54 0.84 -17.77
CA ALA A 10 5.84 -0.38 -17.03
C ALA A 10 6.50 -0.06 -15.69
N THR A 11 7.41 0.91 -15.71
CA THR A 11 8.07 1.34 -14.49
C THR A 11 7.06 1.89 -13.50
N SER A 12 6.07 2.65 -13.99
CA SER A 12 5.06 3.24 -13.12
C SER A 12 4.25 2.16 -12.41
N GLU A 13 3.84 1.11 -13.12
CA GLU A 13 3.12 0.01 -12.48
C GLU A 13 3.97 -0.68 -11.43
N LEU A 14 5.23 -0.94 -11.76
CA LEU A 14 6.13 -1.58 -10.83
C LEU A 14 6.35 -0.71 -9.60
N GLU A 15 6.51 0.60 -9.81
CA GLU A 15 6.69 1.53 -8.70
C GLU A 15 5.47 1.56 -7.80
N GLN A 16 4.27 1.50 -8.39
CA GLN A 16 3.05 1.49 -7.61
C GLN A 16 2.94 0.22 -6.77
N LEU A 17 3.32 -0.92 -7.33
CA LEU A 17 3.30 -2.17 -6.59
C LEU A 17 4.33 -2.17 -5.47
N ARG A 18 5.50 -1.58 -5.72
CA ARG A 18 6.52 -1.43 -4.67
C ARG A 18 6.04 -0.52 -3.56
N ALA A 19 5.37 0.57 -3.93
CA ALA A 19 4.81 1.48 -2.93
C ALA A 19 3.75 0.78 -2.09
N ALA A 20 2.90 -0.03 -2.73
CA ALA A 20 1.89 -0.80 -2.01
C ALA A 20 2.56 -1.79 -1.05
N TYR A 21 3.62 -2.43 -1.49
CA TYR A 21 4.35 -3.37 -0.65
C TYR A 21 4.91 -2.67 0.60
N ARG A 22 5.50 -1.50 0.40
CA ARG A 22 6.03 -0.72 1.53
C ARG A 22 4.91 -0.29 2.48
N SER A 23 3.78 0.11 1.92
CA SER A 23 2.63 0.50 2.74
C SER A 23 2.14 -0.69 3.58
N LEU A 24 2.10 -1.88 3.00
CA LEU A 24 1.69 -3.06 3.74
C LEU A 24 2.68 -3.41 4.85
N ASN A 25 3.97 -3.21 4.61
CA ASN A 25 4.95 -3.40 5.67
C ASN A 25 4.72 -2.42 6.81
N ASP A 26 4.34 -1.18 6.48
CA ASP A 26 4.01 -0.20 7.53
C ASP A 26 2.76 -0.61 8.29
N VAL A 27 1.78 -1.21 7.61
CA VAL A 27 0.60 -1.74 8.29
C VAL A 27 1.01 -2.80 9.31
N ILE A 28 1.87 -3.72 8.91
CA ILE A 28 2.32 -4.80 9.81
C ILE A 28 3.01 -4.21 11.02
N ARG A 29 3.90 -3.24 10.81
CA ARG A 29 4.61 -2.61 11.92
C ARG A 29 3.66 -1.91 12.87
N ASN A 30 2.68 -1.19 12.34
CA ASN A 30 1.72 -0.48 13.19
C ASN A 30 0.82 -1.45 13.94
N LEU A 31 0.42 -2.55 13.33
CA LEU A 31 -0.39 -3.55 14.02
C LEU A 31 0.40 -4.21 15.14
N THR A 32 1.66 -4.50 14.89
CA THR A 32 2.53 -5.08 15.92
C THR A 32 2.68 -4.12 17.09
N SER A 33 2.90 -2.83 16.79
CA SER A 33 3.02 -1.81 17.83
C SER A 33 1.73 -1.66 18.62
N ALA A 34 0.59 -1.70 17.93
CA ALA A 34 -0.71 -1.59 18.60
C ALA A 34 -0.91 -2.75 19.56
N ALA A 35 -0.54 -3.96 19.14
CA ALA A 35 -0.67 -5.13 20.00
C ALA A 35 0.16 -4.97 21.27
N LYS A 36 1.38 -4.46 21.13
CA LYS A 36 2.23 -4.20 22.28
C LYS A 36 1.63 -3.16 23.22
N CYS A 37 1.03 -2.12 22.63
CA CYS A 37 0.38 -1.08 23.42
C CYS A 37 -0.79 -1.63 24.22
N ILE A 38 -1.54 -2.55 23.63
CA ILE A 38 -2.66 -3.17 24.36
C ILE A 38 -2.13 -3.97 25.56
N LYS A 39 -1.03 -4.69 25.36
CA LYS A 39 -0.41 -5.42 26.47
C LYS A 39 0.00 -4.50 27.60
N SER A 40 0.52 -3.34 27.30
CA SER A 40 0.93 -2.36 28.30
C SER A 40 -0.19 -1.42 28.70
N GLN A 41 -1.39 -1.63 28.15
CA GLN A 41 -2.59 -0.87 28.48
C GLN A 41 -2.51 0.59 28.04
N ASP A 42 -1.67 0.90 27.08
CA ASP A 42 -1.59 2.23 26.50
C ASP A 42 -2.57 2.31 25.32
N LEU A 43 -3.83 2.53 25.65
CA LEU A 43 -4.90 2.43 24.66
C LEU A 43 -4.90 3.59 23.68
N ARG A 44 -4.47 4.77 24.12
CA ARG A 44 -4.40 5.92 23.24
C ARG A 44 -3.37 5.71 22.15
N LEU A 45 -2.21 5.20 22.53
CA LEU A 45 -1.16 4.94 21.55
C LEU A 45 -1.55 3.78 20.63
N ALA A 46 -2.23 2.76 21.17
CA ALA A 46 -2.74 1.68 20.36
C ALA A 46 -3.68 2.20 19.29
N GLU A 47 -4.58 3.09 19.65
CA GLU A 47 -5.51 3.70 18.71
C GLU A 47 -4.78 4.49 17.63
N HIS A 48 -3.74 5.20 18.04
CA HIS A 48 -2.92 5.95 17.07
C HIS A 48 -2.30 5.03 16.02
N HIS A 49 -1.73 3.92 16.47
CA HIS A 49 -1.13 2.96 15.54
C HIS A 49 -2.15 2.31 14.64
N LEU A 50 -3.37 2.06 15.15
CA LEU A 50 -4.42 1.50 14.31
C LEU A 50 -4.86 2.46 13.22
N ARG A 51 -4.96 3.75 13.54
CA ARG A 51 -5.29 4.74 12.53
C ARG A 51 -4.21 4.83 11.46
N ALA A 52 -2.96 4.78 11.87
CA ALA A 52 -1.86 4.79 10.91
C ALA A 52 -1.93 3.55 10.01
N ALA A 53 -2.23 2.39 10.59
CA ALA A 53 -2.36 1.17 9.81
C ALA A 53 -3.48 1.29 8.79
N GLU A 54 -4.62 1.85 9.18
CA GLU A 54 -5.74 2.05 8.27
C GLU A 54 -5.37 2.96 7.12
N TRP A 55 -4.63 4.02 7.40
CA TRP A 55 -4.21 4.95 6.36
C TRP A 55 -3.29 4.25 5.35
N HIS A 56 -2.30 3.53 5.85
CA HIS A 56 -1.38 2.81 4.97
C HIS A 56 -2.09 1.72 4.17
N ALA A 57 -3.04 1.03 4.81
CA ALA A 57 -3.81 0.01 4.12
C ALA A 57 -4.64 0.61 2.98
N SER A 58 -5.21 1.79 3.22
CA SER A 58 -5.98 2.48 2.19
C SER A 58 -5.10 2.84 1.00
N GLN A 59 -3.89 3.32 1.27
CA GLN A 59 -2.94 3.65 0.20
C GLN A 59 -2.58 2.43 -0.62
N ALA A 60 -2.32 1.31 0.04
CA ALA A 60 -1.98 0.08 -0.65
C ALA A 60 -3.14 -0.40 -1.52
N ARG A 61 -4.37 -0.32 -0.98
CA ARG A 61 -5.54 -0.76 -1.72
C ARG A 61 -5.76 0.07 -2.98
N GLN A 62 -5.55 1.38 -2.89
CA GLN A 62 -5.69 2.25 -4.05
C GLN A 62 -4.69 1.89 -5.13
N ALA A 63 -3.44 1.69 -4.75
CA ALA A 63 -2.41 1.34 -5.73
C ALA A 63 -2.73 0.01 -6.40
N ILE A 64 -3.14 -0.98 -5.62
CA ILE A 64 -3.47 -2.30 -6.15
C ILE A 64 -4.66 -2.20 -7.10
N ALA A 65 -5.66 -1.40 -6.74
CA ALA A 65 -6.83 -1.25 -7.59
C ALA A 65 -6.48 -0.61 -8.92
N LEU A 66 -5.60 0.40 -8.91
CA LEU A 66 -5.19 1.06 -10.15
C LEU A 66 -4.44 0.12 -11.07
N VAL A 67 -3.50 -0.63 -10.51
CA VAL A 67 -2.72 -1.58 -11.31
C VAL A 67 -3.63 -2.70 -11.83
N GLY A 68 -4.54 -3.18 -10.98
CA GLY A 68 -5.48 -4.21 -11.38
C GLY A 68 -6.38 -3.77 -12.50
N GLN A 69 -6.85 -2.51 -12.45
CA GLN A 69 -7.66 -1.97 -13.53
C GLN A 69 -6.90 -1.93 -14.85
N ALA A 70 -5.65 -1.47 -14.81
CA ALA A 70 -4.84 -1.39 -16.01
C ALA A 70 -4.63 -2.77 -16.61
N GLN A 71 -4.38 -3.77 -15.77
CA GLN A 71 -4.18 -5.13 -16.24
C GLN A 71 -5.45 -5.71 -16.87
N ARG A 72 -6.60 -5.44 -16.27
CA ARG A 72 -7.87 -5.91 -16.82
C ARG A 72 -8.17 -5.28 -18.17
N GLN A 73 -7.86 -4.01 -18.32
CA GLN A 73 -8.04 -3.33 -19.60
C GLN A 73 -7.16 -3.95 -20.67
N ASN A 74 -5.93 -4.30 -20.32
CA ASN A 74 -5.04 -4.95 -21.27
C ASN A 74 -5.53 -6.34 -21.66
N GLU A 75 -6.14 -7.05 -20.72
CA GLU A 75 -6.65 -8.39 -20.99
C GLU A 75 -7.82 -8.39 -21.97
N LYS A 76 -8.58 -7.33 -22.00
CA LYS A 76 -9.75 -7.26 -22.86
C LYS A 76 -9.41 -7.11 -24.33
N LYS A 77 -8.18 -6.85 -24.65
CA LYS A 77 -7.75 -6.79 -26.02
C LYS A 77 -7.50 -8.17 -26.58
#